data_6b8624d051435aeb2d9f927cf94efb28
#
_entry.id   6b8624d051435aeb2d9f927cf94efb28
#
_cell.length_a   1.000
_cell.length_b   1.000
_cell.length_c   1.000
_cell.angle_alpha   90.00
_cell.angle_beta   90.00
_cell.angle_gamma   90.00
#
_symmetry.space_group_name_H-M   'P 1'
#
loop_
_entity.id
_entity.type
_entity.pdbx_description
1 polymer ?
#
loop_
_entity_poly.entity_id
_entity_poly.type
_entity_poly.pdbx_seq_one_letter_code
_entity_poly.pdbx_strand_id
1 'polypeptide(L)'
;LRTAVVIFGATGLIGTAAILALARPFSATVAQSPQSVWGIIAIAPSVFLCCISSVYKGYYEGCCNMMPSAVSQVAESVCRAVTGLSVSHLVIEYGMKCYAGGESVFGVIAGSESEAVDIIMPYAAAGAVLAVTVSELCALVCLLVRKKVCKRIIDTSAGDTSTDRVAVIAKRLIKSCIPVSAAAIVVNL
;
A
#
# COMPACT_ATOMS: atom_id res chain seq x y z
N LEU A 1 16.43 -10.61 9.51
CA LEU A 1 15.18 -9.86 9.44
C LEU A 1 15.37 -8.37 9.71
N ARG A 2 16.01 -7.95 10.82
CA ARG A 2 16.22 -6.52 11.15
C ARG A 2 16.89 -5.74 10.00
N THR A 3 17.97 -6.29 9.44
CA THR A 3 18.69 -5.68 8.31
C THR A 3 17.81 -5.53 7.08
N ALA A 4 17.01 -6.55 6.75
CA ALA A 4 16.09 -6.49 5.64
C ALA A 4 15.02 -5.41 5.85
N VAL A 5 14.42 -5.33 7.05
CA VAL A 5 13.44 -4.28 7.38
C VAL A 5 14.03 -2.87 7.23
N VAL A 6 15.27 -2.66 7.64
CA VAL A 6 15.94 -1.34 7.50
C VAL A 6 16.18 -0.99 6.03
N ILE A 7 16.71 -1.94 5.23
CA ILE A 7 17.00 -1.70 3.81
C ILE A 7 15.70 -1.45 3.04
N PHE A 8 14.71 -2.33 3.16
CA PHE A 8 13.44 -2.20 2.44
C PHE A 8 12.60 -1.04 2.98
N GLY A 9 12.69 -0.73 4.28
CA GLY A 9 12.07 0.45 4.85
C GLY A 9 12.66 1.75 4.31
N ALA A 10 13.99 1.84 4.20
CA ALA A 10 14.66 2.98 3.58
C ALA A 10 14.28 3.12 2.10
N THR A 11 14.27 2.02 1.36
CA THR A 11 13.85 2.02 -0.06
C THR A 11 12.38 2.44 -0.20
N GLY A 12 11.50 1.94 0.67
CA GLY A 12 10.09 2.33 0.70
C GLY A 12 9.88 3.80 1.02
N LEU A 13 10.66 4.36 1.96
CA LEU A 13 10.64 5.80 2.26
C LEU A 13 11.10 6.65 1.06
N ILE A 14 12.17 6.26 0.41
CA ILE A 14 12.66 6.94 -0.81
C ILE A 14 11.61 6.87 -1.90
N GLY A 15 11.00 5.71 -2.13
CA GLY A 15 9.91 5.53 -3.09
C GLY A 15 8.70 6.40 -2.79
N THR A 16 8.27 6.43 -1.54
CA THR A 16 7.16 7.29 -1.09
C THR A 16 7.49 8.78 -1.30
N ALA A 17 8.69 9.21 -0.92
CA ALA A 17 9.14 10.58 -1.12
C ALA A 17 9.21 10.95 -2.61
N ALA A 18 9.68 10.05 -3.46
CA ALA A 18 9.71 10.23 -4.91
C ALA A 18 8.30 10.38 -5.50
N ILE A 19 7.34 9.55 -5.09
CA ILE A 19 5.94 9.65 -5.53
C ILE A 19 5.34 10.99 -5.10
N LEU A 20 5.57 11.43 -3.87
CA LEU A 20 5.07 12.72 -3.37
C LEU A 20 5.69 13.89 -4.12
N ALA A 21 6.99 13.85 -4.42
CA ALA A 21 7.68 14.88 -5.18
C ALA A 21 7.19 14.96 -6.64
N LEU A 22 6.91 13.82 -7.26
CA LEU A 22 6.44 13.73 -8.64
C LEU A 22 4.91 13.89 -8.77
N ALA A 23 4.15 13.87 -7.66
CA ALA A 23 2.69 13.94 -7.68
C ALA A 23 2.17 15.19 -8.43
N ARG A 24 2.73 16.36 -8.15
CA ARG A 24 2.33 17.62 -8.79
C ARG A 24 2.68 17.68 -10.28
N PRO A 25 3.94 17.45 -10.72
CA PRO A 25 4.27 17.50 -12.14
C PRO A 25 3.52 16.40 -12.93
N PHE A 26 3.35 15.21 -12.37
CA PHE A 26 2.60 14.13 -13.04
C PHE A 26 1.12 14.49 -13.23
N SER A 27 0.47 15.04 -12.21
CA SER A 27 -0.92 15.48 -12.28
C SER A 27 -1.12 16.60 -13.32
N ALA A 28 -0.18 17.53 -13.41
CA ALA A 28 -0.26 18.64 -14.36
C ALA A 28 -0.01 18.20 -15.82
N THR A 29 0.96 17.30 -16.05
CA THR A 29 1.41 16.95 -17.41
C THR A 29 0.71 15.73 -17.97
N VAL A 30 0.43 14.72 -17.17
CA VAL A 30 -0.11 13.42 -17.62
C VAL A 30 -1.61 13.30 -17.35
N ALA A 31 -2.04 13.56 -16.13
CA ALA A 31 -3.44 13.39 -15.75
C ALA A 31 -4.33 14.56 -16.20
N GLN A 32 -3.75 15.71 -16.53
CA GLN A 32 -4.45 16.95 -16.94
C GLN A 32 -5.61 17.34 -16.01
N SER A 33 -5.58 16.81 -14.78
CA SER A 33 -6.60 17.00 -13.76
C SER A 33 -5.94 17.31 -12.41
N PRO A 34 -6.06 18.54 -11.89
CA PRO A 34 -5.46 18.93 -10.63
C PRO A 34 -6.03 18.14 -9.43
N GLN A 35 -7.23 17.56 -9.59
CA GLN A 35 -7.88 16.76 -8.55
C GLN A 35 -7.23 15.37 -8.38
N SER A 36 -6.54 14.86 -9.41
CA SER A 36 -5.83 13.57 -9.35
C SER A 36 -4.66 13.57 -8.36
N VAL A 37 -4.17 14.74 -7.95
CA VAL A 37 -3.12 14.87 -6.90
C VAL A 37 -3.53 14.18 -5.61
N TRP A 38 -4.79 14.29 -5.23
CA TRP A 38 -5.29 13.67 -3.99
C TRP A 38 -5.20 12.14 -4.01
N GLY A 39 -5.51 11.53 -5.16
CA GLY A 39 -5.34 10.09 -5.34
C GLY A 39 -3.89 9.65 -5.23
N ILE A 40 -2.95 10.40 -5.82
CA ILE A 40 -1.51 10.08 -5.76
C ILE A 40 -0.97 10.24 -4.33
N ILE A 41 -1.38 11.27 -3.61
CA ILE A 41 -1.01 11.46 -2.20
C ILE A 41 -1.58 10.33 -1.33
N ALA A 42 -2.80 9.89 -1.62
CA ALA A 42 -3.47 8.81 -0.89
C ALA A 42 -2.77 7.45 -1.05
N ILE A 43 -2.18 7.17 -2.23
CA ILE A 43 -1.47 5.92 -2.46
C ILE A 43 -0.01 5.94 -1.96
N ALA A 44 0.60 7.10 -1.80
CA ALA A 44 2.01 7.20 -1.44
C ALA A 44 2.40 6.41 -0.17
N PRO A 45 1.66 6.46 0.96
CA PRO A 45 2.02 5.69 2.16
C PRO A 45 1.84 4.18 1.99
N SER A 46 1.01 3.70 1.04
CA SER A 46 0.85 2.27 0.77
C SER A 46 2.14 1.63 0.25
N VAL A 47 2.94 2.37 -0.52
CA VAL A 47 4.24 1.89 -1.04
C VAL A 47 5.19 1.57 0.11
N PHE A 48 5.27 2.43 1.12
CA PHE A 48 6.08 2.18 2.31
C PHE A 48 5.60 0.95 3.09
N LEU A 49 4.28 0.84 3.31
CA LEU A 49 3.69 -0.31 3.99
C LEU A 49 3.91 -1.61 3.22
N CYS A 50 3.75 -1.58 1.89
CA CYS A 50 3.99 -2.72 1.01
C CYS A 50 5.45 -3.21 1.08
N CYS A 51 6.42 -2.30 1.09
CA CYS A 51 7.84 -2.66 1.27
C CYS A 51 8.09 -3.39 2.58
N ILE A 52 7.48 -2.93 3.68
CA ILE A 52 7.62 -3.59 4.99
C ILE A 52 6.90 -4.94 4.99
N SER A 53 5.66 -5.01 4.49
CA SER A 53 4.89 -6.25 4.38
C SER A 53 5.62 -7.33 3.60
N SER A 54 6.28 -6.95 2.48
CA SER A 54 7.05 -7.86 1.63
C SER A 54 8.21 -8.50 2.38
N VAL A 55 8.89 -7.77 3.28
CA VAL A 55 9.97 -8.34 4.11
C VAL A 55 9.42 -9.43 5.02
N TYR A 56 8.25 -9.23 5.63
CA TYR A 56 7.66 -10.23 6.51
C TYR A 56 7.12 -11.43 5.72
N LYS A 57 6.50 -11.20 4.55
CA LYS A 57 6.07 -12.27 3.63
C LYS A 57 7.28 -13.13 3.24
N GLY A 58 8.36 -12.51 2.74
CA GLY A 58 9.60 -13.22 2.38
C GLY A 58 10.27 -13.94 3.56
N TYR A 59 10.16 -13.42 4.78
CA TYR A 59 10.65 -14.12 5.97
C TYR A 59 9.89 -15.42 6.22
N TYR A 60 8.56 -15.43 6.12
CA TYR A 60 7.75 -16.63 6.32
C TYR A 60 7.97 -17.65 5.20
N GLU A 61 8.08 -17.19 3.96
CA GLU A 61 8.38 -18.03 2.79
C GLU A 61 9.77 -18.68 2.92
N GLY A 62 10.77 -17.91 3.39
CA GLY A 62 12.10 -18.43 3.69
C GLY A 62 12.13 -19.46 4.82
N CYS A 63 11.16 -19.43 5.72
CA CYS A 63 10.94 -20.45 6.76
C CYS A 63 10.12 -21.65 6.24
N CYS A 64 9.89 -21.79 4.94
CA CYS A 64 9.05 -22.82 4.30
C CYS A 64 7.60 -22.84 4.84
N ASN A 65 7.11 -21.74 5.39
CA ASN A 65 5.76 -21.59 5.89
C ASN A 65 5.01 -20.52 5.11
N MET A 66 4.32 -20.94 4.06
CA MET A 66 3.56 -20.03 3.18
C MET A 66 2.19 -19.63 3.73
N MET A 67 1.68 -20.33 4.76
CA MET A 67 0.33 -20.06 5.31
C MET A 67 0.15 -18.63 5.82
N PRO A 68 1.08 -18.02 6.58
CA PRO A 68 0.90 -16.63 7.02
C PRO A 68 0.88 -15.63 5.87
N SER A 69 1.69 -15.86 4.83
CA SER A 69 1.72 -15.02 3.64
C SER A 69 0.38 -15.10 2.88
N ALA A 70 -0.12 -16.31 2.63
CA ALA A 70 -1.39 -16.52 1.95
C ALA A 70 -2.59 -15.92 2.72
N VAL A 71 -2.67 -16.18 4.04
CA VAL A 71 -3.73 -15.61 4.88
C VAL A 71 -3.70 -14.08 4.90
N SER A 72 -2.51 -13.48 4.96
CA SER A 72 -2.38 -12.01 4.93
C SER A 72 -2.85 -11.43 3.60
N GLN A 73 -2.60 -12.10 2.46
CA GLN A 73 -3.04 -11.66 1.14
C GLN A 73 -4.56 -11.75 0.98
N VAL A 74 -5.17 -12.82 1.47
CA VAL A 74 -6.64 -12.95 1.48
C VAL A 74 -7.28 -11.87 2.34
N ALA A 75 -6.76 -11.66 3.56
CA ALA A 75 -7.25 -10.61 4.46
C ALA A 75 -7.09 -9.21 3.83
N GLU A 76 -5.96 -8.94 3.17
CA GLU A 76 -5.70 -7.71 2.43
C GLU A 76 -6.73 -7.48 1.34
N SER A 77 -7.02 -8.52 0.51
CA SER A 77 -7.96 -8.42 -0.60
C SER A 77 -9.38 -8.18 -0.13
N VAL A 78 -9.82 -8.91 0.90
CA VAL A 78 -11.15 -8.71 1.50
C VAL A 78 -11.27 -7.33 2.13
N CYS A 79 -10.28 -6.90 2.90
CA CYS A 79 -10.24 -5.59 3.52
C CYS A 79 -10.28 -4.48 2.46
N ARG A 80 -9.54 -4.62 1.35
CA ARG A 80 -9.51 -3.67 0.24
C ARG A 80 -10.88 -3.56 -0.43
N ALA A 81 -11.54 -4.68 -0.71
CA ALA A 81 -12.87 -4.68 -1.32
C ALA A 81 -13.90 -4.02 -0.40
N VAL A 82 -13.96 -4.43 0.87
CA VAL A 82 -14.95 -3.90 1.83
C VAL A 82 -14.72 -2.41 2.09
N THR A 83 -13.49 -1.99 2.41
CA THR A 83 -13.19 -0.59 2.71
C THR A 83 -13.32 0.30 1.47
N GLY A 84 -12.86 -0.18 0.30
CA GLY A 84 -12.93 0.57 -0.95
C GLY A 84 -14.38 0.89 -1.35
N LEU A 85 -15.24 -0.13 -1.35
CA LEU A 85 -16.66 0.04 -1.68
C LEU A 85 -17.37 0.91 -0.63
N SER A 86 -17.11 0.68 0.67
CA SER A 86 -17.74 1.44 1.74
C SER A 86 -17.36 2.92 1.70
N VAL A 87 -16.07 3.23 1.54
CA VAL A 87 -15.59 4.63 1.50
C VAL A 87 -16.09 5.33 0.25
N SER A 88 -16.03 4.69 -0.93
CA SER A 88 -16.57 5.27 -2.17
C SER A 88 -18.05 5.57 -2.05
N HIS A 89 -18.82 4.63 -1.52
CA HIS A 89 -20.28 4.82 -1.31
C HIS A 89 -20.56 6.00 -0.37
N LEU A 90 -19.85 6.06 0.77
CA LEU A 90 -20.01 7.16 1.73
C LEU A 90 -19.68 8.53 1.12
N VAL A 91 -18.62 8.62 0.32
CA VAL A 91 -18.22 9.87 -0.34
C VAL A 91 -19.30 10.31 -1.35
N ILE A 92 -19.81 9.37 -2.15
CA ILE A 92 -20.88 9.67 -3.12
C ILE A 92 -22.16 10.08 -2.41
N GLU A 93 -22.58 9.35 -1.38
CA GLU A 93 -23.78 9.65 -0.64
C GLU A 93 -23.71 11.02 0.06
N TYR A 94 -22.56 11.33 0.67
CA TYR A 94 -22.32 12.63 1.29
C TYR A 94 -22.35 13.77 0.26
N GLY A 95 -21.67 13.61 -0.86
CA GLY A 95 -21.64 14.61 -1.93
C GLY A 95 -23.03 14.87 -2.53
N MET A 96 -23.82 13.81 -2.74
CA MET A 96 -25.20 13.94 -3.24
C MET A 96 -26.14 14.57 -2.22
N LYS A 97 -25.94 14.32 -0.91
CA LYS A 97 -26.70 15.00 0.15
C LYS A 97 -26.40 16.50 0.20
N CYS A 98 -25.12 16.90 0.05
CA CYS A 98 -24.76 18.32 -0.03
C CYS A 98 -25.39 18.98 -1.25
N TYR A 99 -25.40 18.32 -2.40
CA TYR A 99 -26.08 18.81 -3.60
C TYR A 99 -27.60 19.00 -3.37
N ALA A 100 -28.27 18.00 -2.81
CA ALA A 100 -29.69 18.06 -2.53
C ALA A 100 -30.06 19.13 -1.47
N GLY A 101 -29.13 19.43 -0.55
CA GLY A 101 -29.27 20.52 0.44
C GLY A 101 -29.01 21.92 -0.10
N GLY A 102 -28.57 22.04 -1.38
CA GLY A 102 -28.20 23.34 -1.97
C GLY A 102 -26.88 23.90 -1.45
N GLU A 103 -26.07 23.06 -0.77
CA GLU A 103 -24.75 23.44 -0.26
C GLU A 103 -23.67 23.20 -1.33
N SER A 104 -22.51 23.85 -1.16
CA SER A 104 -21.38 23.63 -2.06
C SER A 104 -20.83 22.20 -1.93
N VAL A 105 -20.80 21.46 -3.02
CA VAL A 105 -20.21 20.13 -3.09
C VAL A 105 -18.69 20.28 -3.15
N PHE A 106 -18.00 19.95 -2.04
CA PHE A 106 -16.53 20.13 -1.89
C PHE A 106 -16.00 21.53 -2.26
N GLY A 107 -16.82 22.59 -1.99
CA GLY A 107 -16.42 23.97 -2.24
C GLY A 107 -16.78 24.52 -3.64
N VAL A 108 -17.47 23.74 -4.46
CA VAL A 108 -17.96 24.13 -5.78
C VAL A 108 -19.49 24.04 -5.80
N ILE A 109 -20.15 25.06 -6.36
CA ILE A 109 -21.61 25.05 -6.52
C ILE A 109 -21.91 24.37 -7.87
N ALA A 110 -22.56 23.20 -7.81
CA ALA A 110 -22.97 22.49 -9.01
C ALA A 110 -24.34 23.02 -9.50
N GLY A 111 -24.41 23.38 -10.77
CA GLY A 111 -25.63 23.86 -11.41
C GLY A 111 -26.54 22.75 -11.92
N SER A 112 -26.01 21.53 -12.07
CA SER A 112 -26.74 20.34 -12.50
C SER A 112 -26.29 19.09 -11.77
N GLU A 113 -27.14 18.05 -11.79
CA GLU A 113 -26.81 16.75 -11.18
C GLU A 113 -25.59 16.09 -11.83
N SER A 114 -25.42 16.22 -13.14
CA SER A 114 -24.26 15.71 -13.87
C SER A 114 -22.95 16.40 -13.45
N GLU A 115 -22.98 17.72 -13.25
CA GLU A 115 -21.83 18.47 -12.74
C GLU A 115 -21.49 18.07 -11.30
N ALA A 116 -22.48 17.83 -10.46
CA ALA A 116 -22.26 17.35 -9.10
C ALA A 116 -21.54 16.00 -9.10
N VAL A 117 -21.97 15.06 -9.94
CA VAL A 117 -21.31 13.74 -10.09
C VAL A 117 -19.88 13.89 -10.58
N ASP A 118 -19.60 14.73 -11.56
CA ASP A 118 -18.26 14.97 -12.09
C ASP A 118 -17.30 15.56 -11.02
N ILE A 119 -17.83 16.36 -10.11
CA ILE A 119 -17.07 16.91 -8.98
C ILE A 119 -16.82 15.83 -7.90
N ILE A 120 -17.80 14.96 -7.62
CA ILE A 120 -17.72 13.93 -6.58
C ILE A 120 -16.80 12.77 -6.98
N MET A 121 -16.80 12.37 -8.27
CA MET A 121 -16.07 11.20 -8.77
C MET A 121 -14.58 11.17 -8.40
N PRO A 122 -13.79 12.24 -8.56
CA PRO A 122 -12.37 12.24 -8.18
C PRO A 122 -12.15 12.03 -6.68
N TYR A 123 -13.04 12.54 -5.83
CA TYR A 123 -12.94 12.35 -4.38
C TYR A 123 -13.34 10.93 -3.97
N ALA A 124 -14.36 10.36 -4.62
CA ALA A 124 -14.72 8.96 -4.42
C ALA A 124 -13.58 8.01 -4.86
N ALA A 125 -12.94 8.31 -5.99
CA ALA A 125 -11.77 7.59 -6.47
C ALA A 125 -10.59 7.70 -5.48
N ALA A 126 -10.30 8.90 -4.97
CA ALA A 126 -9.27 9.09 -3.94
C ALA A 126 -9.59 8.32 -2.66
N GLY A 127 -10.85 8.27 -2.26
CA GLY A 127 -11.34 7.46 -1.13
C GLY A 127 -11.13 5.96 -1.35
N ALA A 128 -11.43 5.45 -2.55
CA ALA A 128 -11.16 4.06 -2.92
C ALA A 128 -9.66 3.73 -2.86
N VAL A 129 -8.81 4.67 -3.27
CA VAL A 129 -7.35 4.51 -3.21
C VAL A 129 -6.85 4.51 -1.76
N LEU A 130 -7.43 5.29 -0.86
CA LEU A 130 -7.13 5.21 0.58
C LEU A 130 -7.39 3.83 1.16
N ALA A 131 -8.38 3.10 0.65
CA ALA A 131 -8.65 1.72 1.07
C ALA A 131 -7.47 0.77 0.79
N VAL A 132 -6.65 1.04 -0.22
CA VAL A 132 -5.41 0.28 -0.49
C VAL A 132 -4.44 0.44 0.67
N THR A 133 -4.24 1.67 1.16
CA THR A 133 -3.36 1.94 2.30
C THR A 133 -3.86 1.25 3.57
N VAL A 134 -5.17 1.27 3.82
CA VAL A 134 -5.79 0.60 4.97
C VAL A 134 -5.64 -0.92 4.86
N SER A 135 -5.84 -1.50 3.68
CA SER A 135 -5.69 -2.95 3.47
C SER A 135 -4.25 -3.43 3.65
N GLU A 136 -3.26 -2.66 3.18
CA GLU A 136 -1.84 -2.94 3.42
C GLU A 136 -1.48 -2.89 4.91
N LEU A 137 -2.03 -1.91 5.63
CA LEU A 137 -1.87 -1.82 7.08
C LEU A 137 -2.47 -3.06 7.77
N CYS A 138 -3.66 -3.50 7.37
CA CYS A 138 -4.30 -4.69 7.89
C CYS A 138 -3.44 -5.95 7.65
N ALA A 139 -2.92 -6.12 6.43
CA ALA A 139 -2.02 -7.22 6.09
C ALA A 139 -0.75 -7.21 6.96
N LEU A 140 -0.14 -6.04 7.15
CA LEU A 140 1.04 -5.88 7.98
C LEU A 140 0.74 -6.24 9.45
N VAL A 141 -0.40 -5.78 9.99
CA VAL A 141 -0.83 -6.12 11.36
C VAL A 141 -1.03 -7.62 11.50
N CYS A 142 -1.68 -8.29 10.54
CA CYS A 142 -1.85 -9.75 10.55
C CYS A 142 -0.50 -10.48 10.61
N LEU A 143 0.48 -10.05 9.81
CA LEU A 143 1.83 -10.63 9.79
C LEU A 143 2.58 -10.40 11.12
N LEU A 144 2.46 -9.20 11.70
CA LEU A 144 3.09 -8.86 12.98
C LEU A 144 2.48 -9.63 14.17
N VAL A 145 1.15 -9.77 14.19
CA VAL A 145 0.44 -10.58 15.20
C VAL A 145 0.88 -12.03 15.11
N ARG A 146 0.90 -12.60 13.91
CA ARG A 146 1.42 -13.96 13.67
C ARG A 146 2.86 -14.10 14.14
N LYS A 147 3.73 -13.12 13.89
CA LYS A 147 5.11 -13.14 14.36
C LYS A 147 5.19 -13.20 15.88
N LYS A 148 4.38 -12.44 16.61
CA LYS A 148 4.35 -12.50 18.09
C LYS A 148 3.88 -13.86 18.60
N VAL A 149 2.89 -14.45 17.95
CA VAL A 149 2.35 -15.77 18.31
C VAL A 149 3.35 -16.89 17.98
N CYS A 150 3.94 -16.87 16.77
CA CYS A 150 4.90 -17.89 16.35
C CYS A 150 6.28 -17.77 17.01
N LYS A 151 6.68 -16.59 17.51
CA LYS A 151 7.95 -16.41 18.20
C LYS A 151 8.10 -17.37 19.39
N ARG A 152 6.99 -17.72 20.03
CA ARG A 152 6.93 -18.70 21.11
C ARG A 152 7.28 -20.15 20.69
N ILE A 153 7.20 -20.45 19.37
CA ILE A 153 7.45 -21.80 18.83
C ILE A 153 8.85 -21.90 18.21
N ILE A 154 9.40 -20.81 17.67
CA ILE A 154 10.67 -20.78 16.93
C ILE A 154 11.88 -20.62 17.86
N ASP A 155 11.73 -19.99 19.03
CA ASP A 155 12.81 -19.82 20.01
C ASP A 155 13.34 -21.16 20.59
N THR A 156 12.65 -22.28 20.33
CA THR A 156 13.06 -23.60 20.83
C THR A 156 14.01 -24.35 19.87
N SER A 157 14.31 -23.82 18.70
CA SER A 157 15.08 -24.53 17.65
C SER A 157 16.31 -23.80 17.11
N ALA A 158 16.65 -22.63 17.62
CA ALA A 158 17.74 -21.82 17.08
C ALA A 158 19.03 -21.96 17.89
N GLY A 159 19.75 -23.03 17.64
CA GLY A 159 21.09 -23.28 18.15
C GLY A 159 22.24 -23.00 17.17
N ASP A 160 22.11 -22.05 16.24
CA ASP A 160 23.23 -21.68 15.38
C ASP A 160 23.31 -20.15 15.19
N THR A 161 24.29 -19.56 15.84
CA THR A 161 24.60 -18.12 15.83
C THR A 161 25.79 -17.83 14.91
N SER A 162 25.72 -18.18 13.64
CA SER A 162 26.61 -17.61 12.64
C SER A 162 26.04 -16.27 12.17
N THR A 163 26.44 -15.19 12.84
CA THR A 163 26.06 -13.84 12.46
C THR A 163 26.88 -13.39 11.26
N ASP A 164 26.39 -13.66 10.05
CA ASP A 164 26.94 -13.09 8.84
C ASP A 164 26.94 -11.56 8.95
N ARG A 165 28.03 -10.92 8.50
CA ARG A 165 28.14 -9.45 8.51
C ARG A 165 26.99 -8.84 7.71
N VAL A 166 26.37 -7.81 8.26
CA VAL A 166 25.24 -7.07 7.64
C VAL A 166 25.48 -6.75 6.15
N ALA A 167 26.74 -6.38 5.79
CA ALA A 167 27.12 -6.10 4.42
C ALA A 167 27.03 -7.32 3.47
N VAL A 168 27.31 -8.53 3.95
CA VAL A 168 27.23 -9.76 3.17
C VAL A 168 25.75 -10.12 2.90
N ILE A 169 24.92 -9.98 3.92
CA ILE A 169 23.47 -10.20 3.82
C ILE A 169 22.86 -9.18 2.84
N ALA A 170 23.20 -7.90 2.97
CA ALA A 170 22.73 -6.85 2.07
C ALA A 170 23.14 -7.11 0.62
N LYS A 171 24.40 -7.49 0.37
CA LYS A 171 24.90 -7.82 -0.97
C LYS A 171 24.17 -9.02 -1.59
N ARG A 172 23.91 -10.07 -0.82
CA ARG A 172 23.12 -11.23 -1.27
C ARG A 172 21.68 -10.86 -1.60
N LEU A 173 21.02 -10.08 -0.75
CA LEU A 173 19.64 -9.60 -0.98
C LEU A 173 19.56 -8.80 -2.29
N ILE A 174 20.42 -7.81 -2.49
CA ILE A 174 20.44 -6.98 -3.70
C ILE A 174 20.69 -7.85 -4.93
N LYS A 175 21.67 -8.75 -4.87
CA LYS A 175 21.99 -9.65 -5.99
C LYS A 175 20.84 -10.58 -6.37
N SER A 176 20.04 -11.01 -5.41
CA SER A 176 18.86 -11.86 -5.65
C SER A 176 17.64 -11.05 -6.12
N CYS A 177 17.51 -9.80 -5.69
CA CYS A 177 16.38 -8.94 -6.09
C CYS A 177 16.45 -8.53 -7.57
N ILE A 178 17.66 -8.30 -8.13
CA ILE A 178 17.84 -7.85 -9.52
C ILE A 178 17.19 -8.81 -10.54
N PRO A 179 17.51 -10.12 -10.55
CA PRO A 179 16.93 -11.03 -11.54
C PRO A 179 15.41 -11.22 -11.35
N VAL A 180 14.93 -11.21 -10.10
CA VAL A 180 13.50 -11.34 -9.80
C VAL A 180 12.73 -10.10 -10.29
N SER A 181 13.26 -8.91 -10.06
CA SER A 181 12.67 -7.67 -10.56
C SER A 181 12.67 -7.60 -12.09
N ALA A 182 13.75 -8.02 -12.72
CA ALA A 182 13.85 -8.08 -14.18
C ALA A 182 12.83 -9.08 -14.76
N ALA A 183 12.70 -10.26 -14.17
CA ALA A 183 11.70 -11.24 -14.59
C ALA A 183 10.25 -10.70 -14.41
N ALA A 184 9.97 -10.02 -13.30
CA ALA A 184 8.66 -9.42 -13.06
C ALA A 184 8.32 -8.33 -14.10
N ILE A 185 9.29 -7.52 -14.55
CA ILE A 185 9.09 -6.53 -15.60
C ILE A 185 8.78 -7.22 -16.93
N VAL A 186 9.54 -8.27 -17.28
CA VAL A 186 9.34 -8.99 -18.56
C VAL A 186 7.97 -9.69 -18.61
N VAL A 187 7.48 -10.20 -17.49
CA VAL A 187 6.18 -10.91 -17.44
C VAL A 187 5.01 -9.91 -17.52
N ASN A 188 5.20 -8.65 -17.12
CA ASN A 188 4.14 -7.62 -17.12
C ASN A 188 4.20 -6.66 -18.33
N LEU A 189 5.13 -6.86 -19.26
CA LEU A 189 5.18 -6.19 -20.55
C LEU A 189 4.46 -6.98 -21.65
#